data_b50275180a4b2e7a2983786400ab1dbc
#
_entry.id   b50275180a4b2e7a2983786400ab1dbc
#
_cell.length_a   1.000
_cell.length_b   1.000
_cell.length_c   1.000
_cell.angle_alpha   90.00
_cell.angle_beta   90.00
_cell.angle_gamma   90.00
#
_symmetry.space_group_name_H-M   'P 1'
#
loop_
_entity.id
_entity.type
_entity.pdbx_description
1 polymer ?
#
loop_
_entity_poly.entity_id
_entity_poly.type
_entity_poly.pdbx_seq_one_letter_code
_entity_poly.pdbx_strand_id
1 'polypeptide(L)'
;LKTLRKIGSYLQGHPNMNETPGVDMSTGSLGQGVSAACGMALGAKHAGKPINVYTILGDGEVEEGECWEAFMFAAHYGLSNLCVVLDRNHLQIDGTTETVMNSAPLEEKLKAFNFNVVTIDGHDYDQIEAAMQAFHAETAKPTCIIMDTTKGKGVSYMTNSVDWHGKGPNDDEYKIAIEELNAAYAALEQEEN
;
A
#
# COMPACT_ATOMS: atom_id res chain seq x y z
N LEU A 1 13.23 6.72 13.54
CA LEU A 1 12.11 5.93 14.06
C LEU A 1 11.96 6.00 15.59
N LYS A 2 13.05 6.20 16.37
CA LYS A 2 13.01 6.21 17.86
C LYS A 2 12.06 7.25 18.48
N THR A 3 11.61 8.25 17.70
CA THR A 3 10.70 9.30 18.13
C THR A 3 9.29 9.17 17.53
N LEU A 4 9.00 8.04 16.86
CA LEU A 4 7.69 7.79 16.25
C LEU A 4 6.56 7.97 17.28
N ARG A 5 5.54 8.76 16.92
CA ARG A 5 4.34 9.07 17.72
C ARG A 5 4.62 9.73 19.08
N LYS A 6 5.85 10.24 19.33
CA LYS A 6 6.14 11.04 20.52
C LYS A 6 5.74 12.50 20.31
N ILE A 7 5.32 13.16 21.38
CA ILE A 7 5.01 14.61 21.34
C ILE A 7 6.26 15.37 20.87
N GLY A 8 6.07 16.31 19.93
CA GLY A 8 7.15 17.11 19.34
C GLY A 8 7.96 16.41 18.25
N SER A 9 7.67 15.14 17.92
CA SER A 9 8.28 14.47 16.77
C SER A 9 7.52 14.79 15.48
N TYR A 10 8.25 14.97 14.39
CA TYR A 10 7.66 15.04 13.05
C TYR A 10 7.20 13.67 12.52
N LEU A 11 7.63 12.58 13.16
CA LEU A 11 7.19 11.21 12.84
C LEU A 11 5.90 10.89 13.59
N GLN A 12 4.77 11.17 12.98
CA GLN A 12 3.44 10.90 13.53
C GLN A 12 2.79 9.67 12.89
N GLY A 13 1.65 9.23 13.42
CA GLY A 13 0.89 8.09 12.88
C GLY A 13 0.37 8.34 11.47
N HIS A 14 -0.03 9.59 11.17
CA HIS A 14 -0.32 10.04 9.82
C HIS A 14 0.83 10.95 9.33
N PRO A 15 1.39 10.73 8.14
CA PRO A 15 2.48 11.53 7.63
C PRO A 15 2.02 12.95 7.30
N ASN A 16 2.87 13.94 7.59
CA ASN A 16 2.63 15.33 7.25
C ASN A 16 3.69 15.82 6.25
N MET A 17 3.26 16.15 5.05
CA MET A 17 4.15 16.58 3.96
C MET A 17 4.89 17.89 4.27
N ASN A 18 4.36 18.73 5.17
CA ASN A 18 4.99 20.00 5.52
C ASN A 18 6.11 19.84 6.57
N GLU A 19 6.19 18.69 7.25
CA GLU A 19 7.11 18.45 8.35
C GLU A 19 8.02 17.24 8.14
N THR A 20 7.51 16.18 7.46
CA THR A 20 8.23 14.93 7.30
C THR A 20 8.95 14.89 5.97
N PRO A 21 10.30 14.95 5.94
CA PRO A 21 11.06 14.86 4.69
C PRO A 21 10.76 13.55 3.93
N GLY A 22 10.54 13.66 2.61
CA GLY A 22 10.24 12.54 1.72
C GLY A 22 8.77 12.13 1.69
N VAL A 23 7.89 12.89 2.32
CA VAL A 23 6.43 12.72 2.22
C VAL A 23 5.89 13.72 1.21
N ASP A 24 5.41 13.25 0.08
CA ASP A 24 4.90 14.10 -1.00
C ASP A 24 3.46 14.57 -0.77
N MET A 25 2.67 13.81 0.00
CA MET A 25 1.28 14.13 0.34
C MET A 25 0.94 13.67 1.75
N SER A 26 0.30 14.54 2.53
CA SER A 26 -0.31 14.16 3.82
C SER A 26 -1.51 13.26 3.57
N THR A 27 -1.51 12.07 4.17
CA THR A 27 -2.55 11.06 4.01
C THR A 27 -2.99 10.51 5.37
N GLY A 28 -3.97 9.59 5.37
CA GLY A 28 -4.50 8.94 6.58
C GLY A 28 -6.03 9.04 6.69
N SER A 29 -6.67 10.01 6.02
CA SER A 29 -8.11 9.98 5.76
C SER A 29 -8.34 9.06 4.57
N LEU A 30 -8.96 7.91 4.83
CA LEU A 30 -9.11 6.84 3.85
C LEU A 30 -9.80 7.31 2.56
N GLY A 31 -9.28 6.88 1.41
CA GLY A 31 -9.77 7.23 0.08
C GLY A 31 -9.26 8.55 -0.48
N GLN A 32 -8.85 9.52 0.36
CA GLN A 32 -8.45 10.85 -0.13
C GLN A 32 -7.07 10.85 -0.80
N GLY A 33 -6.16 9.98 -0.35
CA GLY A 33 -4.80 9.88 -0.90
C GLY A 33 -4.80 9.54 -2.38
N VAL A 34 -5.64 8.63 -2.83
CA VAL A 34 -5.74 8.23 -4.23
C VAL A 34 -6.31 9.33 -5.12
N SER A 35 -7.27 10.11 -4.62
CA SER A 35 -7.82 11.28 -5.32
C SER A 35 -6.74 12.34 -5.55
N ALA A 36 -5.93 12.64 -4.52
CA ALA A 36 -4.78 13.53 -4.64
C ALA A 36 -3.74 13.01 -5.64
N ALA A 37 -3.43 11.69 -5.60
CA ALA A 37 -2.53 11.04 -6.54
C ALA A 37 -3.01 11.16 -7.99
N CYS A 38 -4.31 11.00 -8.25
CA CYS A 38 -4.91 11.23 -9.56
C CYS A 38 -4.68 12.68 -10.04
N GLY A 39 -4.86 13.66 -9.16
CA GLY A 39 -4.60 15.07 -9.47
C GLY A 39 -3.12 15.33 -9.80
N MET A 40 -2.20 14.74 -9.06
CA MET A 40 -0.75 14.83 -9.31
C MET A 40 -0.38 14.21 -10.67
N ALA A 41 -0.91 13.00 -10.95
CA ALA A 41 -0.65 12.30 -12.21
C ALA A 41 -1.18 13.08 -13.42
N LEU A 42 -2.39 13.62 -13.31
CA LEU A 42 -2.96 14.47 -14.36
C LEU A 42 -2.16 15.75 -14.55
N GLY A 43 -1.77 16.41 -13.46
CA GLY A 43 -0.95 17.62 -13.50
C GLY A 43 0.40 17.37 -14.17
N ALA A 44 1.09 16.28 -13.85
CA ALA A 44 2.34 15.88 -14.49
C ALA A 44 2.16 15.63 -15.99
N LYS A 45 1.11 14.88 -16.37
CA LYS A 45 0.75 14.60 -17.76
C LYS A 45 0.45 15.89 -18.54
N HIS A 46 -0.34 16.80 -17.96
CA HIS A 46 -0.68 18.08 -18.57
C HIS A 46 0.53 19.00 -18.75
N ALA A 47 1.46 18.97 -17.79
CA ALA A 47 2.71 19.73 -17.86
C ALA A 47 3.77 19.08 -18.77
N GLY A 48 3.51 17.94 -19.37
CA GLY A 48 4.46 17.21 -20.21
C GLY A 48 5.69 16.70 -19.44
N LYS A 49 5.55 16.46 -18.14
CA LYS A 49 6.65 15.97 -17.29
C LYS A 49 6.63 14.46 -17.14
N PRO A 50 7.79 13.78 -17.26
CA PRO A 50 7.89 12.33 -17.11
C PRO A 50 7.90 11.92 -15.63
N ILE A 51 6.81 12.22 -14.92
CA ILE A 51 6.67 11.90 -13.49
C ILE A 51 5.66 10.78 -13.36
N ASN A 52 6.05 9.71 -12.68
CA ASN A 52 5.16 8.65 -12.23
C ASN A 52 4.71 8.94 -10.80
N VAL A 53 3.45 8.66 -10.54
CA VAL A 53 2.83 8.83 -9.23
C VAL A 53 2.44 7.46 -8.68
N TYR A 54 2.79 7.21 -7.44
CA TYR A 54 2.52 5.97 -6.73
C TYR A 54 1.63 6.25 -5.52
N THR A 55 0.64 5.42 -5.29
CA THR A 55 -0.20 5.47 -4.10
C THR A 55 -0.43 4.07 -3.58
N ILE A 56 -0.39 3.90 -2.26
CA ILE A 56 -0.66 2.62 -1.60
C ILE A 56 -2.00 2.74 -0.90
N LEU A 57 -2.87 1.77 -1.13
CA LEU A 57 -4.19 1.65 -0.51
C LEU A 57 -4.26 0.33 0.26
N GLY A 58 -4.96 0.32 1.39
CA GLY A 58 -5.39 -0.91 2.04
C GLY A 58 -6.64 -1.50 1.39
N ASP A 59 -6.85 -2.79 1.52
CA ASP A 59 -8.06 -3.46 1.03
C ASP A 59 -9.33 -3.04 1.79
N GLY A 60 -9.25 -2.68 3.06
CA GLY A 60 -10.32 -2.01 3.78
C GLY A 60 -10.53 -0.55 3.33
N GLU A 61 -9.48 0.15 2.89
CA GLU A 61 -9.59 1.52 2.39
C GLU A 61 -10.39 1.61 1.09
N VAL A 62 -10.32 0.62 0.22
CA VAL A 62 -11.11 0.62 -1.04
C VAL A 62 -12.60 0.38 -0.84
N GLU A 63 -13.06 0.21 0.39
CA GLU A 63 -14.49 0.25 0.73
C GLU A 63 -15.05 1.68 0.67
N GLU A 64 -14.17 2.71 0.75
CA GLU A 64 -14.57 4.11 0.60
C GLU A 64 -15.00 4.41 -0.85
N GLY A 65 -16.15 5.06 -0.99
CA GLY A 65 -16.71 5.43 -2.31
C GLY A 65 -15.78 6.32 -3.12
N GLU A 66 -15.02 7.20 -2.45
CA GLU A 66 -14.05 8.11 -3.05
C GLU A 66 -12.95 7.37 -3.83
N CYS A 67 -12.55 6.16 -3.40
CA CYS A 67 -11.62 5.33 -4.15
C CYS A 67 -12.16 5.01 -5.56
N TRP A 68 -13.43 4.61 -5.66
CA TRP A 68 -14.06 4.25 -6.92
C TRP A 68 -14.29 5.46 -7.83
N GLU A 69 -14.60 6.62 -7.25
CA GLU A 69 -14.65 7.89 -7.97
C GLU A 69 -13.29 8.26 -8.55
N ALA A 70 -12.21 8.12 -7.77
CA ALA A 70 -10.84 8.32 -8.22
C ALA A 70 -10.44 7.33 -9.33
N PHE A 71 -10.85 6.07 -9.24
CA PHE A 71 -10.57 5.06 -10.26
C PHE A 71 -11.28 5.39 -11.59
N MET A 72 -12.55 5.82 -11.54
CA MET A 72 -13.24 6.31 -12.75
C MET A 72 -12.51 7.49 -13.37
N PHE A 73 -12.08 8.45 -12.57
CA PHE A 73 -11.32 9.61 -13.01
C PHE A 73 -9.98 9.19 -13.66
N ALA A 74 -9.21 8.35 -12.99
CA ALA A 74 -7.91 7.89 -13.50
C ALA A 74 -8.04 7.18 -14.87
N ALA A 75 -9.05 6.33 -15.00
CA ALA A 75 -9.33 5.62 -16.24
C ALA A 75 -9.80 6.58 -17.35
N HIS A 76 -10.70 7.52 -17.02
CA HIS A 76 -11.22 8.50 -17.97
C HIS A 76 -10.09 9.35 -18.61
N TYR A 77 -9.15 9.81 -17.79
CA TYR A 77 -8.02 10.61 -18.26
C TYR A 77 -6.82 9.78 -18.74
N GLY A 78 -6.92 8.45 -18.73
CA GLY A 78 -5.87 7.54 -19.16
C GLY A 78 -4.55 7.81 -18.43
N LEU A 79 -4.58 7.87 -17.09
CA LEU A 79 -3.42 8.21 -16.26
C LEU A 79 -2.44 7.04 -16.21
N SER A 80 -1.78 6.75 -17.33
CA SER A 80 -0.78 5.66 -17.44
C SER A 80 0.45 5.87 -16.56
N ASN A 81 0.64 7.08 -16.06
CA ASN A 81 1.67 7.43 -15.09
C ASN A 81 1.21 7.32 -13.61
N LEU A 82 0.03 6.71 -13.37
CA LEU A 82 -0.47 6.40 -12.01
C LEU A 82 -0.35 4.91 -11.75
N CYS A 83 0.36 4.56 -10.68
CA CYS A 83 0.42 3.22 -10.10
C CYS A 83 -0.30 3.20 -8.76
N VAL A 84 -1.38 2.45 -8.68
CA VAL A 84 -2.08 2.14 -7.43
C VAL A 84 -1.55 0.79 -6.93
N VAL A 85 -0.97 0.74 -5.75
CA VAL A 85 -0.58 -0.49 -5.06
C VAL A 85 -1.65 -0.78 -4.02
N LEU A 86 -2.27 -1.93 -4.10
CA LEU A 86 -3.31 -2.35 -3.17
C LEU A 86 -2.77 -3.46 -2.26
N ASP A 87 -2.58 -3.14 -0.98
CA ASP A 87 -2.19 -4.10 0.06
C ASP A 87 -3.43 -4.92 0.46
N ARG A 88 -3.57 -6.10 -0.15
CA ARG A 88 -4.63 -7.05 0.15
C ARG A 88 -4.17 -8.00 1.25
N ASN A 89 -4.30 -7.54 2.50
CA ASN A 89 -3.95 -8.34 3.68
C ASN A 89 -5.17 -9.00 4.34
N HIS A 90 -6.37 -8.81 3.77
CA HIS A 90 -7.65 -9.36 4.20
C HIS A 90 -8.13 -8.92 5.59
N LEU A 91 -7.49 -7.90 6.18
CA LEU A 91 -7.82 -7.41 7.52
C LEU A 91 -8.05 -5.90 7.55
N GLN A 92 -9.02 -5.49 8.32
CA GLN A 92 -9.26 -4.12 8.73
C GLN A 92 -9.46 -4.04 10.24
N ILE A 93 -9.69 -2.86 10.81
CA ILE A 93 -9.74 -2.64 12.27
C ILE A 93 -10.72 -3.59 12.96
N ASP A 94 -11.90 -3.82 12.39
CA ASP A 94 -13.00 -4.53 13.01
C ASP A 94 -13.07 -6.03 12.67
N GLY A 95 -12.13 -6.53 11.87
CA GLY A 95 -12.11 -7.94 11.46
C GLY A 95 -11.56 -8.18 10.07
N THR A 96 -12.00 -9.28 9.44
CA THR A 96 -11.64 -9.54 8.04
C THR A 96 -12.46 -8.66 7.09
N THR A 97 -11.85 -8.22 6.00
CA THR A 97 -12.57 -7.45 4.96
C THR A 97 -13.77 -8.23 4.42
N GLU A 98 -13.67 -9.57 4.36
CA GLU A 98 -14.77 -10.43 3.92
C GLU A 98 -16.00 -10.37 4.84
N THR A 99 -15.79 -10.27 6.16
CA THR A 99 -16.88 -10.27 7.14
C THR A 99 -17.40 -8.89 7.49
N VAL A 100 -16.56 -7.86 7.40
CA VAL A 100 -16.95 -6.47 7.73
C VAL A 100 -17.61 -5.80 6.54
N MET A 101 -16.93 -5.73 5.41
CA MET A 101 -17.49 -5.21 4.15
C MET A 101 -16.74 -5.83 2.98
N ASN A 102 -17.34 -6.83 2.32
CA ASN A 102 -16.70 -7.56 1.25
C ASN A 102 -16.61 -6.73 -0.04
N SER A 103 -15.42 -6.25 -0.34
CA SER A 103 -15.12 -5.51 -1.57
C SER A 103 -14.79 -6.39 -2.78
N ALA A 104 -14.66 -7.72 -2.60
CA ALA A 104 -14.36 -8.65 -3.70
C ALA A 104 -15.49 -8.71 -4.76
N PRO A 105 -15.21 -9.12 -6.00
CA PRO A 105 -13.88 -9.39 -6.56
C PRO A 105 -13.19 -8.09 -7.03
N LEU A 106 -12.01 -7.80 -6.49
CA LEU A 106 -11.31 -6.55 -6.77
C LEU A 106 -10.69 -6.50 -8.17
N GLU A 107 -10.11 -7.62 -8.62
CA GLU A 107 -9.49 -7.71 -9.95
C GLU A 107 -10.48 -7.40 -11.06
N GLU A 108 -11.66 -8.01 -11.02
CA GLU A 108 -12.70 -7.84 -12.04
C GLU A 108 -13.28 -6.44 -12.02
N LYS A 109 -13.50 -5.89 -10.82
CA LYS A 109 -13.98 -4.52 -10.65
C LYS A 109 -12.98 -3.53 -11.25
N LEU A 110 -11.69 -3.62 -10.91
CA LEU A 110 -10.66 -2.72 -11.41
C LEU A 110 -10.45 -2.87 -12.93
N LYS A 111 -10.53 -4.09 -13.46
CA LYS A 111 -10.53 -4.33 -14.92
C LYS A 111 -11.75 -3.67 -15.59
N ALA A 112 -12.94 -3.75 -14.97
CA ALA A 112 -14.15 -3.09 -15.46
C ALA A 112 -14.02 -1.56 -15.40
N PHE A 113 -13.24 -1.01 -14.46
CA PHE A 113 -12.84 0.39 -14.43
C PHE A 113 -11.72 0.74 -15.41
N ASN A 114 -11.36 -0.18 -16.31
CA ASN A 114 -10.34 -0.01 -17.36
C ASN A 114 -8.90 0.21 -16.84
N PHE A 115 -8.56 -0.40 -15.69
CA PHE A 115 -7.17 -0.48 -15.22
C PHE A 115 -6.40 -1.63 -15.90
N ASN A 116 -5.10 -1.47 -16.03
CA ASN A 116 -4.16 -2.58 -16.12
C ASN A 116 -4.02 -3.17 -14.72
N VAL A 117 -4.37 -4.45 -14.53
CA VAL A 117 -4.40 -5.09 -13.20
C VAL A 117 -3.42 -6.24 -13.15
N VAL A 118 -2.51 -6.20 -12.18
CA VAL A 118 -1.51 -7.24 -11.92
C VAL A 118 -1.69 -7.71 -10.48
N THR A 119 -1.90 -9.00 -10.26
CA THR A 119 -1.99 -9.60 -8.90
C THR A 119 -0.74 -10.41 -8.64
N ILE A 120 -0.13 -10.21 -7.48
CA ILE A 120 1.15 -10.82 -7.08
C ILE A 120 1.14 -11.27 -5.62
N ASP A 121 2.05 -12.17 -5.27
CA ASP A 121 2.49 -12.31 -3.87
C ASP A 121 3.28 -11.06 -3.47
N GLY A 122 2.73 -10.26 -2.54
CA GLY A 122 3.34 -9.02 -2.06
C GLY A 122 4.59 -9.23 -1.18
N HIS A 123 4.99 -10.49 -0.94
CA HIS A 123 6.21 -10.85 -0.23
C HIS A 123 7.28 -11.47 -1.15
N ASP A 124 7.02 -11.57 -2.43
CA ASP A 124 7.95 -12.07 -3.45
C ASP A 124 8.55 -10.88 -4.22
N TYR A 125 9.85 -10.63 -4.01
CA TYR A 125 10.55 -9.49 -4.62
C TYR A 125 10.64 -9.59 -6.15
N ASP A 126 10.75 -10.79 -6.71
CA ASP A 126 10.81 -10.98 -8.16
C ASP A 126 9.47 -10.63 -8.81
N GLN A 127 8.35 -11.01 -8.16
CA GLN A 127 7.03 -10.64 -8.61
C GLN A 127 6.77 -9.13 -8.47
N ILE A 128 7.26 -8.51 -7.38
CA ILE A 128 7.16 -7.05 -7.20
C ILE A 128 7.91 -6.32 -8.32
N GLU A 129 9.15 -6.74 -8.62
CA GLU A 129 9.93 -6.14 -9.70
C GLU A 129 9.24 -6.31 -11.05
N ALA A 130 8.76 -7.50 -11.37
CA ALA A 130 8.04 -7.76 -12.61
C ALA A 130 6.76 -6.92 -12.75
N ALA A 131 6.01 -6.73 -11.66
CA ALA A 131 4.82 -5.88 -11.65
C ALA A 131 5.15 -4.41 -11.86
N MET A 132 6.25 -3.92 -11.28
CA MET A 132 6.73 -2.55 -11.51
C MET A 132 7.20 -2.35 -12.96
N GLN A 133 7.86 -3.35 -13.56
CA GLN A 133 8.22 -3.32 -14.98
C GLN A 133 6.98 -3.30 -15.88
N ALA A 134 5.94 -4.06 -15.54
CA ALA A 134 4.66 -4.04 -16.25
C ALA A 134 3.98 -2.66 -16.17
N PHE A 135 4.02 -2.01 -15.00
CA PHE A 135 3.56 -0.62 -14.88
C PHE A 135 4.33 0.34 -15.80
N HIS A 136 5.66 0.26 -15.82
CA HIS A 136 6.47 1.14 -16.64
C HIS A 136 6.30 0.90 -18.16
N ALA A 137 5.88 -0.31 -18.55
CA ALA A 137 5.59 -0.65 -19.94
C ALA A 137 4.17 -0.22 -20.37
N GLU A 138 3.26 0.02 -19.45
CA GLU A 138 1.88 0.45 -19.75
C GLU A 138 1.85 1.93 -20.12
N THR A 139 1.25 2.27 -21.25
CA THR A 139 1.25 3.64 -21.79
C THR A 139 -0.15 4.25 -21.96
N ALA A 140 -1.20 3.46 -21.75
CA ALA A 140 -2.57 3.87 -22.06
C ALA A 140 -3.47 3.95 -20.83
N LYS A 141 -3.26 3.10 -19.83
CA LYS A 141 -4.15 2.89 -18.68
C LYS A 141 -3.44 3.12 -17.37
N PRO A 142 -4.14 3.55 -16.30
CA PRO A 142 -3.60 3.45 -14.95
C PRO A 142 -3.38 1.98 -14.59
N THR A 143 -2.38 1.71 -13.76
CA THR A 143 -2.07 0.36 -13.30
C THR A 143 -2.46 0.20 -11.84
N CYS A 144 -3.09 -0.94 -11.51
CA CYS A 144 -3.26 -1.38 -10.14
C CYS A 144 -2.49 -2.69 -9.93
N ILE A 145 -1.56 -2.68 -8.97
CA ILE A 145 -0.84 -3.86 -8.51
C ILE A 145 -1.51 -4.31 -7.21
N ILE A 146 -2.21 -5.45 -7.26
CA ILE A 146 -2.81 -6.07 -6.08
C ILE A 146 -1.77 -6.99 -5.46
N MET A 147 -1.33 -6.65 -4.27
CA MET A 147 -0.36 -7.41 -3.50
C MET A 147 -1.09 -8.26 -2.46
N ASP A 148 -1.10 -9.58 -2.63
CA ASP A 148 -1.52 -10.49 -1.57
C ASP A 148 -0.45 -10.53 -0.49
N THR A 149 -0.81 -10.07 0.70
CA THR A 149 0.12 -9.94 1.81
C THR A 149 -0.42 -10.61 3.07
N THR A 150 0.46 -10.78 4.02
CA THR A 150 0.12 -11.23 5.37
C THR A 150 0.43 -10.13 6.36
N LYS A 151 -0.62 -9.56 6.98
CA LYS A 151 -0.44 -8.54 8.02
C LYS A 151 0.44 -9.08 9.15
N GLY A 152 1.50 -8.32 9.51
CA GLY A 152 2.41 -8.70 10.59
C GLY A 152 3.38 -9.85 10.25
N LYS A 153 3.59 -10.18 8.97
CA LYS A 153 4.52 -11.22 8.53
C LYS A 153 5.90 -11.05 9.16
N GLY A 154 6.48 -12.14 9.62
CA GLY A 154 7.80 -12.20 10.23
C GLY A 154 7.79 -12.13 11.75
N VAL A 155 6.65 -11.80 12.37
CA VAL A 155 6.49 -11.79 13.82
C VAL A 155 5.27 -12.62 14.21
N SER A 156 5.47 -13.72 14.92
CA SER A 156 4.48 -14.75 15.16
C SER A 156 3.19 -14.23 15.80
N TYR A 157 3.29 -13.39 16.83
CA TYR A 157 2.15 -12.83 17.56
C TYR A 157 1.46 -11.66 16.83
N MET A 158 2.06 -11.13 15.75
CA MET A 158 1.46 -10.07 14.91
C MET A 158 0.75 -10.62 13.69
N THR A 159 1.15 -11.81 13.23
CA THR A 159 0.69 -12.42 11.99
C THR A 159 -0.82 -12.64 12.00
N ASN A 160 -1.50 -12.04 10.98
CA ASN A 160 -2.96 -12.11 10.81
C ASN A 160 -3.78 -11.65 12.03
N SER A 161 -3.26 -10.71 12.83
CA SER A 161 -3.95 -10.16 13.98
C SER A 161 -4.32 -8.69 13.77
N VAL A 162 -5.61 -8.38 13.90
CA VAL A 162 -6.17 -7.01 13.83
C VAL A 162 -5.68 -6.13 14.97
N ASP A 163 -5.32 -6.71 16.11
CA ASP A 163 -4.86 -5.98 17.31
C ASP A 163 -3.62 -5.12 17.05
N TRP A 164 -2.83 -5.48 16.03
CA TRP A 164 -1.62 -4.79 15.64
C TRP A 164 -1.82 -3.70 14.59
N HIS A 165 -3.06 -3.34 14.28
CA HIS A 165 -3.34 -2.29 13.30
C HIS A 165 -2.82 -0.91 13.76
N GLY A 166 -2.93 -0.59 15.04
CA GLY A 166 -2.52 0.72 15.57
C GLY A 166 -1.73 0.64 16.88
N LYS A 167 -1.23 -0.54 17.27
CA LYS A 167 -0.50 -0.79 18.50
C LYS A 167 0.99 -1.03 18.22
N GLY A 168 1.87 -0.47 19.05
CA GLY A 168 3.29 -0.83 19.09
C GLY A 168 3.57 -1.92 20.11
N PRO A 169 4.60 -2.76 19.93
CA PRO A 169 5.00 -3.77 20.90
C PRO A 169 5.53 -3.12 22.18
N ASN A 170 5.28 -3.77 23.33
CA ASN A 170 5.98 -3.48 24.58
C ASN A 170 7.41 -4.08 24.55
N ASP A 171 8.19 -3.85 25.62
CA ASP A 171 9.60 -4.26 25.66
C ASP A 171 9.80 -5.79 25.58
N ASP A 172 8.88 -6.59 26.12
CA ASP A 172 8.98 -8.05 26.07
C ASP A 172 8.51 -8.59 24.70
N GLU A 173 7.42 -8.06 24.16
CA GLU A 173 6.98 -8.33 22.80
C GLU A 173 8.07 -7.95 21.78
N TYR A 174 8.74 -6.81 21.98
CA TYR A 174 9.84 -6.37 21.12
C TYR A 174 11.02 -7.35 21.12
N LYS A 175 11.40 -7.91 22.29
CA LYS A 175 12.48 -8.90 22.36
C LYS A 175 12.16 -10.14 21.53
N ILE A 176 10.93 -10.67 21.68
CA ILE A 176 10.47 -11.84 20.91
C ILE A 176 10.52 -11.54 19.41
N ALA A 177 10.01 -10.38 18.98
CA ALA A 177 10.02 -9.99 17.57
C ALA A 177 11.46 -9.92 17.00
N ILE A 178 12.39 -9.34 17.76
CA ILE A 178 13.79 -9.23 17.33
C ILE A 178 14.48 -10.60 17.28
N GLU A 179 14.18 -11.51 18.20
CA GLU A 179 14.70 -12.87 18.18
C GLU A 179 14.21 -13.63 16.94
N GLU A 180 12.90 -13.56 16.62
CA GLU A 180 12.32 -14.19 15.44
C GLU A 180 12.90 -13.62 14.12
N LEU A 181 13.01 -12.30 14.02
CA LEU A 181 13.54 -11.63 12.82
C LEU A 181 15.04 -11.92 12.62
N ASN A 182 15.83 -11.96 13.70
CA ASN A 182 17.26 -12.32 13.62
C ASN A 182 17.45 -13.79 13.21
N ALA A 183 16.58 -14.69 13.70
CA ALA A 183 16.63 -16.09 13.29
C ALA A 183 16.29 -16.25 11.80
N ALA A 184 15.28 -15.54 11.31
CA ALA A 184 14.92 -15.54 9.89
C ALA A 184 16.03 -14.95 9.02
N TYR A 185 16.65 -13.85 9.45
CA TYR A 185 17.78 -13.24 8.74
C TYR A 185 18.98 -14.18 8.64
N ALA A 186 19.34 -14.83 9.76
CA ALA A 186 20.44 -15.80 9.76
C ALA A 186 20.19 -17.02 8.87
N ALA A 187 18.94 -17.43 8.69
CA ALA A 187 18.59 -18.50 7.76
C ALA A 187 18.82 -18.07 6.30
N LEU A 188 18.42 -16.85 5.92
CA LEU A 188 18.65 -16.30 4.58
C LEU A 188 20.16 -16.21 4.25
N GLU A 189 20.99 -15.75 5.20
CA GLU A 189 22.45 -15.68 4.97
C GLU A 189 23.09 -17.06 4.72
N GLN A 190 22.48 -18.13 5.22
CA GLN A 190 22.95 -19.50 4.98
C GLN A 190 22.53 -20.04 3.60
N GLU A 191 21.41 -19.57 3.06
CA GLU A 191 20.94 -19.97 1.72
C GLU A 191 21.73 -19.30 0.59
N GLU A 192 22.29 -18.10 0.85
CA GLU A 192 23.09 -17.35 -0.13
C GLU A 192 24.57 -17.80 -0.21
N ASN A 193 25.06 -18.64 0.70
CA ASN A 193 26.42 -19.18 0.74
C ASN A 193 26.49 -20.64 0.29
#